data_853af9328d04ff17472e200ea84d77aa
#
_entry.id   853af9328d04ff17472e200ea84d77aa
#
_cell.length_a   1.000
_cell.length_b   1.000
_cell.length_c   1.000
_cell.angle_alpha   90.00
_cell.angle_beta   90.00
_cell.angle_gamma   90.00
#
_symmetry.space_group_name_H-M   'P 1'
#
loop_
_entity.id
_entity.type
_entity.pdbx_description
1 polymer ?
#
loop_
_entity_poly.entity_id
_entity_poly.type
_entity_poly.pdbx_seq_one_letter_code
_entity_poly.pdbx_strand_id
1 'polypeptide(L)'
;MTDEEMIAEVVDAIPPVVSTNQLEDDLASLRMLISWLLGITIIVAAGIAYVTIAGWMEDSINSGPSSILLAEQAAFSKLIQLDEVESLDVGSLNGAGVTLCIVDSGIDMSHEALKDVELKGWRDFISSKSNPYDDHGHGTSMAGIIVAGGEMQGIAPKVDLYVAKALAKNGSGSDEGVGDAIDWCVEQGSDIISLSLGGAPGIIPSAFEGSSSSSAARSAIDNGVFVIAAAGNDGDESNDNDVDSPGGEEDVICVGAVDKNGNLWVKSSKGDNNGNLWPALLPRNDPDKKPELVAPGEKVPIIMIDNPNTSEVEEYGFSSGTSAATAFVSGAIALLLDARPDLQQDGANGGQSAVEETKQWLMDTSHPKDGQSGHDDHYGYGLLQIRALLESAGI
;
A
#
# COMPACT_ATOMS: atom_id res chain seq x y z
N MET A 1 73.36 14.87 60.58
CA MET A 1 73.35 14.39 59.25
C MET A 1 74.44 15.07 58.44
N THR A 2 75.36 14.34 57.97
CA THR A 2 76.45 14.89 57.16
C THR A 2 75.98 15.11 55.74
N ASP A 3 76.64 15.98 54.97
CA ASP A 3 76.27 16.29 53.59
C ASP A 3 76.29 14.99 52.67
N GLU A 4 77.09 14.01 53.08
CA GLU A 4 77.10 12.65 52.36
C GLU A 4 75.81 11.86 52.63
N GLU A 5 75.20 11.93 53.83
CA GLU A 5 73.94 11.22 54.10
C GLU A 5 72.78 11.89 53.35
N MET A 6 72.80 13.20 53.17
CA MET A 6 71.79 13.93 52.39
C MET A 6 71.90 13.69 50.92
N ILE A 7 73.10 13.48 50.37
CA ILE A 7 73.29 13.12 48.92
C ILE A 7 72.87 11.70 48.66
N ALA A 8 73.11 10.78 49.61
CA ALA A 8 72.67 9.37 49.43
C ALA A 8 71.12 9.24 49.40
N GLU A 9 70.43 10.03 50.29
CA GLU A 9 68.96 9.99 50.33
C GLU A 9 68.29 10.63 49.08
N VAL A 10 68.97 11.63 48.47
CA VAL A 10 68.48 12.24 47.22
C VAL A 10 68.71 11.36 46.01
N VAL A 11 69.77 10.54 46.00
CA VAL A 11 70.06 9.61 44.86
C VAL A 11 69.09 8.44 44.84
N ASP A 12 68.65 7.91 45.99
CA ASP A 12 67.64 6.86 46.09
C ASP A 12 66.20 7.31 45.72
N ALA A 13 65.98 8.62 45.75
CA ALA A 13 64.69 9.22 45.38
C ALA A 13 64.52 9.47 43.84
N ILE A 14 65.55 9.25 43.03
CA ILE A 14 65.45 9.42 41.58
C ILE A 14 64.92 8.10 41.00
N PRO A 15 63.74 8.12 40.35
CA PRO A 15 63.26 6.90 39.71
C PRO A 15 64.25 6.44 38.65
N PRO A 16 64.42 5.12 38.45
CA PRO A 16 65.40 4.60 37.50
C PRO A 16 65.12 5.20 36.10
N VAL A 17 66.20 5.80 35.55
CA VAL A 17 66.13 6.35 34.19
C VAL A 17 65.90 5.17 33.25
N VAL A 18 64.74 5.16 32.65
CA VAL A 18 64.40 4.14 31.64
C VAL A 18 65.44 4.23 30.55
N SER A 19 66.14 3.13 30.27
CA SER A 19 67.19 3.11 29.25
C SER A 19 66.55 3.41 27.89
N THR A 20 67.24 4.18 27.05
CA THR A 20 66.76 4.50 25.69
C THR A 20 66.42 3.24 24.87
N ASN A 21 67.10 2.13 25.09
CA ASN A 21 66.86 0.82 24.45
C ASN A 21 65.51 0.22 24.90
N GLN A 22 65.12 0.38 26.17
CA GLN A 22 63.86 -0.13 26.69
C GLN A 22 62.66 0.67 26.12
N LEU A 23 62.82 1.97 25.91
CA LEU A 23 61.85 2.82 25.27
C LEU A 23 61.65 2.51 23.78
N GLU A 24 62.77 2.16 23.08
CA GLU A 24 62.71 1.75 21.65
C GLU A 24 62.04 0.38 21.51
N ASP A 25 62.28 -0.59 22.38
CA ASP A 25 61.62 -1.90 22.38
C ASP A 25 60.13 -1.81 22.70
N ASP A 26 59.75 -0.96 23.65
CA ASP A 26 58.32 -0.70 23.98
C ASP A 26 57.59 -0.02 22.81
N LEU A 27 58.24 0.96 22.15
CA LEU A 27 57.70 1.60 20.96
C LEU A 27 57.59 0.63 19.75
N ALA A 28 58.52 -0.27 19.57
CA ALA A 28 58.47 -1.31 18.53
C ALA A 28 57.33 -2.28 18.81
N SER A 29 57.12 -2.70 20.05
CA SER A 29 56.01 -3.55 20.49
C SER A 29 54.65 -2.87 20.30
N LEU A 30 54.55 -1.60 20.62
CA LEU A 30 53.34 -0.80 20.40
C LEU A 30 53.01 -0.62 18.92
N ARG A 31 54.01 -0.36 18.07
CA ARG A 31 53.84 -0.29 16.60
C ARG A 31 53.36 -1.61 16.02
N MET A 32 53.91 -2.73 16.49
CA MET A 32 53.48 -4.07 16.07
C MET A 32 52.01 -4.30 16.49
N LEU A 33 51.61 -3.96 17.73
CA LEU A 33 50.25 -4.12 18.21
C LEU A 33 49.26 -3.28 17.38
N ILE A 34 49.62 -2.01 17.12
CA ILE A 34 48.77 -1.10 16.28
C ILE A 34 48.65 -1.67 14.85
N SER A 35 49.73 -2.19 14.28
CA SER A 35 49.68 -2.79 12.94
C SER A 35 48.81 -4.03 12.89
N TRP A 36 48.81 -4.88 13.90
CA TRP A 36 47.94 -6.03 14.05
C TRP A 36 46.47 -5.61 14.20
N LEU A 37 46.17 -4.61 15.03
CA LEU A 37 44.81 -4.08 15.20
C LEU A 37 44.28 -3.47 13.92
N LEU A 38 45.10 -2.69 13.20
CA LEU A 38 44.74 -2.15 11.88
C LEU A 38 44.50 -3.26 10.86
N GLY A 39 45.34 -4.27 10.83
CA GLY A 39 45.16 -5.43 9.95
C GLY A 39 43.86 -6.18 10.21
N ILE A 40 43.56 -6.46 11.47
CA ILE A 40 42.29 -7.10 11.88
C ILE A 40 41.07 -6.20 11.50
N THR A 41 41.15 -4.91 11.74
CA THR A 41 40.05 -3.96 11.39
C THR A 41 39.80 -3.95 9.89
N ILE A 42 40.86 -3.95 9.06
CA ILE A 42 40.72 -4.01 7.59
C ILE A 42 40.10 -5.34 7.14
N ILE A 43 40.51 -6.48 7.72
CA ILE A 43 39.96 -7.79 7.40
C ILE A 43 38.45 -7.85 7.77
N VAL A 44 38.09 -7.37 8.95
CA VAL A 44 36.69 -7.33 9.40
C VAL A 44 35.86 -6.41 8.50
N ALA A 45 36.35 -5.22 8.16
CA ALA A 45 35.69 -4.30 7.26
C ALA A 45 35.52 -4.89 5.85
N ALA A 46 36.54 -5.54 5.33
CA ALA A 46 36.47 -6.25 4.04
C ALA A 46 35.47 -7.41 4.07
N GLY A 47 35.41 -8.16 5.17
CA GLY A 47 34.45 -9.24 5.37
C GLY A 47 33.01 -8.73 5.40
N ILE A 48 32.76 -7.65 6.12
CA ILE A 48 31.44 -6.98 6.15
C ILE A 48 31.08 -6.48 4.75
N ALA A 49 31.98 -5.79 4.07
CA ALA A 49 31.76 -5.30 2.71
C ALA A 49 31.49 -6.46 1.72
N TYR A 50 32.21 -7.57 1.84
CA TYR A 50 31.96 -8.75 1.01
C TYR A 50 30.57 -9.36 1.24
N VAL A 51 30.15 -9.53 2.51
CA VAL A 51 28.83 -10.08 2.84
C VAL A 51 27.71 -9.15 2.36
N THR A 52 27.88 -7.83 2.52
CA THR A 52 26.89 -6.86 2.04
C THR A 52 26.82 -6.80 0.51
N ILE A 53 27.96 -6.85 -0.19
CA ILE A 53 27.99 -6.86 -1.66
C ILE A 53 27.47 -8.20 -2.20
N ALA A 54 27.84 -9.33 -1.58
CA ALA A 54 27.35 -10.63 -1.99
C ALA A 54 25.83 -10.76 -1.81
N GLY A 55 25.29 -10.28 -0.68
CA GLY A 55 23.84 -10.22 -0.47
C GLY A 55 23.15 -9.34 -1.50
N TRP A 56 23.71 -8.18 -1.81
CA TRP A 56 23.16 -7.29 -2.85
C TRP A 56 23.24 -7.91 -4.26
N MET A 57 24.31 -8.65 -4.56
CA MET A 57 24.43 -9.38 -5.82
C MET A 57 23.49 -10.58 -5.92
N GLU A 58 23.23 -11.31 -4.82
CA GLU A 58 22.22 -12.38 -4.77
C GLU A 58 20.81 -11.83 -5.02
N ASP A 59 20.45 -10.73 -4.37
CA ASP A 59 19.15 -10.05 -4.60
C ASP A 59 19.02 -9.56 -6.06
N SER A 60 20.10 -9.17 -6.71
CA SER A 60 20.11 -8.72 -8.11
C SER A 60 20.08 -9.85 -9.15
N ILE A 61 20.35 -11.08 -8.76
CA ILE A 61 20.35 -12.26 -9.64
C ILE A 61 19.03 -13.04 -9.52
N ASN A 62 18.30 -12.86 -8.41
CA ASN A 62 16.99 -13.45 -8.21
C ASN A 62 15.93 -12.59 -8.92
N SER A 63 15.17 -13.19 -9.81
CA SER A 63 14.01 -12.57 -10.47
C SER A 63 12.81 -12.33 -9.53
N GLY A 64 12.97 -12.55 -8.21
CA GLY A 64 11.97 -12.37 -7.19
C GLY A 64 12.06 -11.03 -6.46
N PRO A 65 11.08 -10.72 -5.59
CA PRO A 65 11.09 -9.51 -4.78
C PRO A 65 12.25 -9.51 -3.79
N SER A 66 12.89 -8.35 -3.60
CA SER A 66 13.99 -8.22 -2.64
C SER A 66 13.50 -8.44 -1.19
N SER A 67 14.44 -8.83 -0.31
CA SER A 67 14.16 -9.00 1.12
C SER A 67 13.62 -7.72 1.78
N ILE A 68 13.96 -6.55 1.24
CA ILE A 68 13.43 -5.26 1.71
C ILE A 68 11.94 -5.13 1.37
N LEU A 69 11.55 -5.47 0.13
CA LEU A 69 10.14 -5.43 -0.29
C LEU A 69 9.29 -6.39 0.54
N LEU A 70 9.78 -7.61 0.78
CA LEU A 70 9.08 -8.59 1.60
C LEU A 70 8.94 -8.15 3.07
N ALA A 71 9.98 -7.53 3.63
CA ALA A 71 9.92 -6.98 4.99
C ALA A 71 8.93 -5.81 5.11
N GLU A 72 8.85 -4.94 4.09
CA GLU A 72 7.87 -3.85 4.05
C GLU A 72 6.45 -4.39 3.86
N GLN A 73 6.25 -5.41 3.02
CA GLN A 73 4.94 -6.07 2.87
C GLN A 73 4.48 -6.69 4.20
N ALA A 74 5.36 -7.39 4.91
CA ALA A 74 5.05 -7.94 6.22
C ALA A 74 4.72 -6.86 7.26
N ALA A 75 5.38 -5.69 7.20
CA ALA A 75 5.07 -4.56 8.07
C ALA A 75 3.67 -4.00 7.80
N PHE A 76 3.27 -3.86 6.54
CA PHE A 76 1.91 -3.44 6.17
C PHE A 76 0.87 -4.50 6.55
N SER A 77 1.14 -5.79 6.33
CA SER A 77 0.27 -6.90 6.75
C SER A 77 -0.03 -6.84 8.25
N LYS A 78 1.00 -6.61 9.05
CA LYS A 78 0.85 -6.43 10.51
C LYS A 78 0.09 -5.15 10.87
N LEU A 79 0.34 -4.06 10.16
CA LEU A 79 -0.32 -2.77 10.42
C LEU A 79 -1.84 -2.85 10.31
N ILE A 80 -2.33 -3.63 9.35
CA ILE A 80 -3.77 -3.81 9.06
C ILE A 80 -4.33 -5.12 9.62
N GLN A 81 -3.60 -5.85 10.47
CA GLN A 81 -3.98 -7.14 11.06
C GLN A 81 -4.28 -8.26 10.05
N LEU A 82 -3.71 -8.19 8.84
CA LEU A 82 -3.87 -9.24 7.83
C LEU A 82 -3.15 -10.53 8.26
N ASP A 83 -1.98 -10.45 8.90
CA ASP A 83 -1.23 -11.57 9.46
C ASP A 83 -1.96 -12.29 10.62
N GLU A 84 -2.96 -11.66 11.19
CA GLU A 84 -3.77 -12.24 12.27
C GLU A 84 -5.01 -13.00 11.76
N VAL A 85 -5.38 -12.86 10.48
CA VAL A 85 -6.58 -13.49 9.89
C VAL A 85 -6.51 -15.02 9.96
N GLU A 86 -5.34 -15.62 9.75
CA GLU A 86 -5.15 -17.07 9.88
C GLU A 86 -5.46 -17.63 11.28
N SER A 87 -5.47 -16.76 12.30
CA SER A 87 -5.81 -17.16 13.66
C SER A 87 -7.31 -17.30 13.92
N LEU A 88 -8.15 -16.83 12.99
CA LEU A 88 -9.59 -17.02 13.02
C LEU A 88 -9.94 -18.48 12.66
N ASP A 89 -10.89 -19.08 13.37
CA ASP A 89 -11.29 -20.48 13.17
C ASP A 89 -12.29 -20.64 12.00
N VAL A 90 -11.95 -20.06 10.84
CA VAL A 90 -12.82 -19.99 9.65
C VAL A 90 -12.22 -20.63 8.40
N GLY A 91 -11.08 -21.30 8.54
CA GLY A 91 -10.33 -21.82 7.41
C GLY A 91 -9.46 -20.74 6.73
N SER A 92 -8.89 -21.09 5.58
CA SER A 92 -8.02 -20.17 4.83
C SER A 92 -8.87 -19.23 3.97
N LEU A 93 -9.06 -18.01 4.41
CA LEU A 93 -9.69 -16.96 3.60
C LEU A 93 -8.70 -16.46 2.53
N ASN A 94 -9.14 -16.39 1.30
CA ASN A 94 -8.31 -15.99 0.15
C ASN A 94 -9.09 -15.35 -1.00
N GLY A 95 -10.37 -15.03 -0.78
CA GLY A 95 -11.27 -14.44 -1.76
C GLY A 95 -11.95 -15.44 -2.70
N ALA A 96 -11.90 -16.74 -2.38
CA ALA A 96 -12.52 -17.75 -3.25
C ALA A 96 -14.04 -17.58 -3.36
N GLY A 97 -14.55 -17.61 -4.59
CA GLY A 97 -15.98 -17.44 -4.89
C GLY A 97 -16.45 -15.99 -4.89
N VAL A 98 -15.54 -15.02 -4.77
CA VAL A 98 -15.84 -13.60 -4.87
C VAL A 98 -15.43 -13.07 -6.23
N THR A 99 -16.30 -12.34 -6.90
CA THR A 99 -16.05 -11.70 -8.20
C THR A 99 -15.58 -10.26 -7.99
N LEU A 100 -14.34 -9.95 -8.40
CA LEU A 100 -13.74 -8.63 -8.26
C LEU A 100 -13.35 -8.06 -9.62
N CYS A 101 -13.81 -6.85 -9.90
CA CYS A 101 -13.48 -6.10 -11.11
C CYS A 101 -12.56 -4.92 -10.79
N ILE A 102 -11.45 -4.82 -11.52
CA ILE A 102 -10.52 -3.67 -11.46
C ILE A 102 -10.78 -2.78 -12.68
N VAL A 103 -11.07 -1.51 -12.46
CA VAL A 103 -11.18 -0.49 -13.51
C VAL A 103 -9.91 0.37 -13.46
N ASP A 104 -9.00 0.18 -14.42
CA ASP A 104 -7.66 0.77 -14.37
C ASP A 104 -6.99 0.85 -15.77
N SER A 105 -5.66 0.89 -15.82
CA SER A 105 -4.85 0.94 -17.05
C SER A 105 -4.68 -0.40 -17.76
N GLY A 106 -5.21 -1.49 -17.21
CA GLY A 106 -5.09 -2.84 -17.75
C GLY A 106 -4.39 -3.81 -16.81
N ILE A 107 -3.91 -4.92 -17.36
CA ILE A 107 -3.15 -5.94 -16.64
C ILE A 107 -2.16 -6.64 -17.56
N ASP A 108 -0.94 -6.86 -17.08
CA ASP A 108 0.07 -7.69 -17.72
C ASP A 108 0.11 -9.08 -17.08
N MET A 109 -0.60 -10.02 -17.70
CA MET A 109 -0.67 -11.42 -17.25
C MET A 109 0.63 -12.21 -17.46
N SER A 110 1.65 -11.61 -18.09
CA SER A 110 2.96 -12.27 -18.26
C SER A 110 3.85 -12.16 -17.03
N HIS A 111 3.50 -11.30 -16.06
CA HIS A 111 4.25 -11.14 -14.83
C HIS A 111 4.24 -12.43 -13.99
N GLU A 112 5.41 -12.86 -13.50
CA GLU A 112 5.58 -14.12 -12.75
C GLU A 112 4.64 -14.24 -11.54
N ALA A 113 4.41 -13.14 -10.82
CA ALA A 113 3.48 -13.12 -9.67
C ALA A 113 2.00 -13.29 -10.06
N LEU A 114 1.64 -13.19 -11.33
CA LEU A 114 0.27 -13.35 -11.84
C LEU A 114 0.07 -14.68 -12.59
N LYS A 115 1.07 -15.54 -12.70
CA LYS A 115 1.02 -16.79 -13.48
C LYS A 115 -0.09 -17.77 -13.03
N ASP A 116 -0.42 -17.77 -11.73
CA ASP A 116 -1.43 -18.65 -11.14
C ASP A 116 -2.78 -17.94 -10.95
N VAL A 117 -2.92 -16.71 -11.44
CA VAL A 117 -4.15 -15.92 -11.44
C VAL A 117 -4.96 -16.24 -12.68
N GLU A 118 -6.22 -16.57 -12.51
CA GLU A 118 -7.16 -16.76 -13.61
C GLU A 118 -7.92 -15.47 -13.90
N LEU A 119 -7.63 -14.82 -15.03
CA LEU A 119 -8.40 -13.67 -15.49
C LEU A 119 -9.70 -14.17 -16.12
N LYS A 120 -10.84 -13.93 -15.47
CA LYS A 120 -12.17 -14.39 -15.89
C LYS A 120 -12.76 -13.55 -17.01
N GLY A 121 -12.45 -12.23 -17.03
CA GLY A 121 -12.92 -11.34 -18.06
C GLY A 121 -12.01 -10.14 -18.28
N TRP A 122 -12.03 -9.66 -19.51
CA TRP A 122 -11.26 -8.52 -19.98
C TRP A 122 -12.06 -7.65 -20.93
N ARG A 123 -11.99 -6.33 -20.73
CA ARG A 123 -12.51 -5.36 -21.69
C ARG A 123 -11.64 -4.13 -21.78
N ASP A 124 -11.33 -3.71 -23.00
CA ASP A 124 -10.53 -2.51 -23.31
C ASP A 124 -11.46 -1.42 -23.85
N PHE A 125 -11.69 -0.38 -23.05
CA PHE A 125 -12.50 0.79 -23.38
C PHE A 125 -11.67 1.90 -24.07
N ILE A 126 -10.34 1.72 -24.19
CA ILE A 126 -9.44 2.69 -24.82
C ILE A 126 -9.21 2.36 -26.31
N SER A 127 -8.92 1.09 -26.62
CA SER A 127 -8.50 0.67 -27.96
C SER A 127 -9.25 -0.56 -28.49
N SER A 128 -10.18 -1.09 -27.70
CA SER A 128 -10.99 -2.27 -28.04
C SER A 128 -10.18 -3.53 -28.39
N LYS A 129 -8.98 -3.70 -27.77
CA LYS A 129 -8.15 -4.89 -27.97
C LYS A 129 -8.73 -6.09 -27.21
N SER A 130 -8.72 -7.24 -27.85
CA SER A 130 -9.28 -8.48 -27.28
C SER A 130 -8.37 -9.18 -26.27
N ASN A 131 -7.06 -8.97 -26.35
CA ASN A 131 -6.09 -9.56 -25.41
C ASN A 131 -5.75 -8.59 -24.29
N PRO A 132 -5.64 -9.05 -23.04
CA PRO A 132 -5.22 -8.20 -21.93
C PRO A 132 -3.81 -7.66 -22.15
N TYR A 133 -3.59 -6.43 -21.76
CA TYR A 133 -2.30 -5.74 -21.72
C TYR A 133 -2.37 -4.56 -20.76
N ASP A 134 -1.22 -4.13 -20.30
CA ASP A 134 -1.05 -2.89 -19.57
C ASP A 134 0.13 -2.12 -20.18
N ASP A 135 -0.10 -0.92 -20.67
CA ASP A 135 0.92 -0.07 -21.27
C ASP A 135 1.30 1.13 -20.39
N HIS A 136 0.72 1.18 -19.17
CA HIS A 136 1.02 2.14 -18.12
C HIS A 136 1.67 1.47 -16.90
N GLY A 137 1.17 0.30 -16.48
CA GLY A 137 1.66 -0.50 -15.35
C GLY A 137 0.89 -0.32 -14.05
N HIS A 138 0.07 0.72 -13.93
CA HIS A 138 -0.65 1.01 -12.70
C HIS A 138 -1.68 -0.08 -12.36
N GLY A 139 -2.50 -0.50 -13.32
CA GLY A 139 -3.49 -1.55 -13.11
C GLY A 139 -2.87 -2.90 -12.73
N THR A 140 -1.73 -3.25 -13.33
CA THR A 140 -0.96 -4.44 -12.96
C THR A 140 -0.48 -4.37 -11.52
N SER A 141 0.04 -3.21 -11.10
CA SER A 141 0.49 -3.00 -9.72
C SER A 141 -0.65 -3.10 -8.71
N MET A 142 -1.81 -2.53 -9.01
CA MET A 142 -3.01 -2.60 -8.14
C MET A 142 -3.56 -4.03 -8.08
N ALA A 143 -3.62 -4.72 -9.23
CA ALA A 143 -3.96 -6.14 -9.26
C ALA A 143 -3.00 -6.98 -8.39
N GLY A 144 -1.71 -6.67 -8.42
CA GLY A 144 -0.71 -7.35 -7.59
C GLY A 144 -0.99 -7.26 -6.09
N ILE A 145 -1.41 -6.11 -5.58
CA ILE A 145 -1.78 -5.94 -4.16
C ILE A 145 -2.95 -6.87 -3.80
N ILE A 146 -3.89 -7.09 -4.73
CA ILE A 146 -5.08 -7.91 -4.48
C ILE A 146 -4.81 -9.39 -4.71
N VAL A 147 -4.20 -9.77 -5.85
CA VAL A 147 -4.22 -11.16 -6.35
C VAL A 147 -2.85 -11.79 -6.59
N ALA A 148 -1.74 -11.10 -6.40
CA ALA A 148 -0.41 -11.67 -6.66
C ALA A 148 -0.20 -12.99 -5.90
N GLY A 149 0.53 -13.91 -6.52
CA GLY A 149 1.00 -15.15 -5.92
C GLY A 149 2.52 -15.16 -5.73
N GLY A 150 3.04 -16.22 -5.11
CA GLY A 150 4.46 -16.37 -4.89
C GLY A 150 4.95 -15.73 -3.59
N GLU A 151 6.18 -15.16 -3.61
CA GLU A 151 6.79 -14.59 -2.41
C GLU A 151 6.13 -13.27 -1.97
N MET A 152 5.69 -12.43 -2.93
CA MET A 152 4.92 -11.22 -2.66
C MET A 152 3.44 -11.52 -2.90
N GLN A 153 2.76 -11.97 -1.84
CA GLN A 153 1.39 -12.47 -1.92
C GLN A 153 0.37 -11.35 -1.80
N GLY A 154 -0.63 -11.36 -2.70
CA GLY A 154 -1.80 -10.50 -2.61
C GLY A 154 -2.74 -10.89 -1.47
N ILE A 155 -3.67 -10.01 -1.14
CA ILE A 155 -4.60 -10.16 0.00
C ILE A 155 -5.63 -11.26 -0.27
N ALA A 156 -6.17 -11.30 -1.50
CA ALA A 156 -7.25 -12.19 -1.92
C ALA A 156 -6.91 -12.90 -3.25
N PRO A 157 -5.90 -13.80 -3.25
CA PRO A 157 -5.32 -14.36 -4.49
C PRO A 157 -6.24 -15.34 -5.23
N LYS A 158 -7.45 -15.61 -4.75
CA LYS A 158 -8.39 -16.57 -5.34
C LYS A 158 -9.72 -15.95 -5.76
N VAL A 159 -9.81 -14.62 -5.82
CA VAL A 159 -10.98 -13.97 -6.40
C VAL A 159 -11.11 -14.31 -7.90
N ASP A 160 -12.32 -14.34 -8.39
CA ASP A 160 -12.62 -14.35 -9.81
C ASP A 160 -12.38 -12.95 -10.39
N LEU A 161 -11.19 -12.77 -11.01
CA LEU A 161 -10.70 -11.45 -11.42
C LEU A 161 -11.27 -11.05 -12.80
N TYR A 162 -11.84 -9.85 -12.86
CA TYR A 162 -12.19 -9.12 -14.08
C TYR A 162 -11.39 -7.83 -14.17
N VAL A 163 -10.99 -7.43 -15.39
CA VAL A 163 -10.25 -6.18 -15.59
C VAL A 163 -10.83 -5.39 -16.76
N ALA A 164 -11.22 -4.15 -16.47
CA ALA A 164 -11.68 -3.16 -17.42
C ALA A 164 -10.59 -2.10 -17.63
N LYS A 165 -9.96 -2.06 -18.81
CA LYS A 165 -8.99 -1.02 -19.14
C LYS A 165 -9.72 0.26 -19.53
N ALA A 166 -9.81 1.20 -18.60
CA ALA A 166 -10.41 2.53 -18.77
C ALA A 166 -9.37 3.67 -18.84
N LEU A 167 -8.09 3.38 -18.51
CA LEU A 167 -7.00 4.36 -18.58
C LEU A 167 -6.03 4.00 -19.71
N ALA A 168 -5.61 5.03 -20.45
CA ALA A 168 -4.62 4.94 -21.52
C ALA A 168 -3.19 4.91 -20.97
N LYS A 169 -2.20 4.75 -21.87
CA LYS A 169 -0.75 4.71 -21.57
C LYS A 169 -0.25 5.90 -20.74
N ASN A 170 -0.89 7.05 -20.81
CA ASN A 170 -0.53 8.24 -20.03
C ASN A 170 -1.24 8.34 -18.67
N GLY A 171 -1.98 7.28 -18.27
CA GLY A 171 -2.75 7.24 -17.03
C GLY A 171 -4.07 8.01 -17.08
N SER A 172 -4.50 8.52 -18.24
CA SER A 172 -5.76 9.28 -18.37
C SER A 172 -6.86 8.45 -18.98
N GLY A 173 -8.11 8.66 -18.54
CA GLY A 173 -9.34 8.12 -19.10
C GLY A 173 -10.40 9.21 -19.23
N SER A 174 -11.46 8.94 -19.97
CA SER A 174 -12.64 9.80 -19.98
C SER A 174 -13.61 9.36 -18.88
N ASP A 175 -14.34 10.30 -18.30
CA ASP A 175 -15.36 10.02 -17.29
C ASP A 175 -16.46 9.07 -17.83
N GLU A 176 -16.86 9.24 -19.11
CA GLU A 176 -17.77 8.32 -19.80
C GLU A 176 -17.19 6.90 -19.93
N GLY A 177 -15.89 6.79 -20.31
CA GLY A 177 -15.23 5.48 -20.42
C GLY A 177 -15.08 4.76 -19.09
N VAL A 178 -14.87 5.49 -17.98
CA VAL A 178 -14.87 4.93 -16.64
C VAL A 178 -16.28 4.50 -16.23
N GLY A 179 -17.31 5.30 -16.53
CA GLY A 179 -18.72 4.92 -16.31
C GLY A 179 -19.09 3.63 -17.05
N ASP A 180 -18.79 3.55 -18.34
CA ASP A 180 -19.02 2.35 -19.17
C ASP A 180 -18.27 1.12 -18.63
N ALA A 181 -17.08 1.32 -18.09
CA ALA A 181 -16.29 0.26 -17.48
C ALA A 181 -16.90 -0.25 -16.17
N ILE A 182 -17.43 0.65 -15.33
CA ILE A 182 -18.18 0.30 -14.10
C ILE A 182 -19.44 -0.50 -14.46
N ASP A 183 -20.24 -0.03 -15.43
CA ASP A 183 -21.45 -0.72 -15.89
C ASP A 183 -21.12 -2.11 -16.41
N TRP A 184 -20.03 -2.25 -17.17
CA TRP A 184 -19.57 -3.57 -17.62
C TRP A 184 -19.19 -4.49 -16.44
N CYS A 185 -18.53 -3.99 -15.41
CA CYS A 185 -18.22 -4.79 -14.23
C CYS A 185 -19.49 -5.31 -13.54
N VAL A 186 -20.53 -4.47 -13.43
CA VAL A 186 -21.85 -4.87 -12.92
C VAL A 186 -22.47 -5.96 -13.80
N GLU A 187 -22.43 -5.81 -15.14
CA GLU A 187 -22.92 -6.81 -16.09
C GLU A 187 -22.20 -8.17 -15.98
N GLN A 188 -20.95 -8.19 -15.48
CA GLN A 188 -20.21 -9.43 -15.24
C GLN A 188 -20.56 -10.09 -13.89
N GLY A 189 -21.43 -9.49 -13.08
CA GLY A 189 -21.82 -10.01 -11.78
C GLY A 189 -20.74 -9.78 -10.71
N SER A 190 -20.04 -8.65 -10.79
CA SER A 190 -19.01 -8.32 -9.81
C SER A 190 -19.61 -8.02 -8.45
N ASP A 191 -19.07 -8.63 -7.39
CA ASP A 191 -19.35 -8.28 -6.02
C ASP A 191 -18.63 -6.99 -5.62
N ILE A 192 -17.42 -6.79 -6.17
CA ILE A 192 -16.52 -5.68 -5.82
C ILE A 192 -16.04 -5.00 -7.10
N ILE A 193 -16.06 -3.66 -7.10
CA ILE A 193 -15.41 -2.82 -8.11
C ILE A 193 -14.34 -1.97 -7.43
N SER A 194 -13.08 -2.15 -7.83
CA SER A 194 -11.92 -1.40 -7.34
C SER A 194 -11.57 -0.28 -8.33
N LEU A 195 -11.72 0.97 -7.89
CA LEU A 195 -11.46 2.18 -8.65
C LEU A 195 -10.23 2.90 -8.10
N SER A 196 -9.05 2.39 -8.46
CA SER A 196 -7.77 3.01 -8.07
C SER A 196 -7.44 4.23 -8.95
N LEU A 197 -8.45 5.03 -9.22
CA LEU A 197 -8.42 6.20 -10.09
C LEU A 197 -9.32 7.29 -9.51
N GLY A 198 -9.13 8.53 -9.97
CA GLY A 198 -9.98 9.63 -9.59
C GLY A 198 -9.74 10.82 -10.51
N GLY A 199 -10.71 11.70 -10.58
CA GLY A 199 -10.65 12.96 -11.30
C GLY A 199 -11.13 14.10 -10.41
N ALA A 200 -10.57 15.30 -10.61
CA ALA A 200 -10.98 16.48 -9.88
C ALA A 200 -12.52 16.64 -9.93
N PRO A 201 -13.18 16.98 -8.81
CA PRO A 201 -14.60 17.21 -8.78
C PRO A 201 -15.00 18.21 -9.87
N GLY A 202 -16.08 17.91 -10.61
CA GLY A 202 -16.52 18.77 -11.72
C GLY A 202 -16.89 20.18 -11.26
N ILE A 203 -16.56 21.18 -12.06
CA ILE A 203 -16.85 22.60 -11.80
C ILE A 203 -18.39 22.86 -11.79
N ILE A 204 -19.19 21.96 -12.36
CA ILE A 204 -20.63 22.07 -12.46
C ILE A 204 -21.28 21.17 -11.39
N PRO A 205 -22.27 21.68 -10.62
CA PRO A 205 -22.94 20.87 -9.60
C PRO A 205 -23.46 19.55 -10.19
N SER A 206 -23.15 18.43 -9.56
CA SER A 206 -23.62 17.09 -9.92
C SER A 206 -25.15 16.96 -10.04
N ALA A 207 -25.90 17.93 -9.52
CA ALA A 207 -27.35 18.02 -9.70
C ALA A 207 -27.81 18.33 -11.14
N PHE A 208 -26.89 18.78 -12.01
CA PHE A 208 -27.22 19.15 -13.42
C PHE A 208 -26.50 18.31 -14.47
N GLU A 209 -25.33 17.76 -14.14
CA GLU A 209 -24.61 16.78 -14.93
C GLU A 209 -23.87 15.88 -13.95
N GLY A 210 -24.53 14.82 -13.45
CA GLY A 210 -23.83 13.76 -12.75
C GLY A 210 -22.70 13.27 -13.65
N SER A 211 -21.44 13.21 -13.14
CA SER A 211 -20.39 12.56 -13.91
C SER A 211 -20.85 11.15 -14.25
N SER A 212 -20.48 10.63 -15.43
CA SER A 212 -20.89 9.28 -15.86
C SER A 212 -20.38 8.23 -14.86
N SER A 213 -19.13 8.37 -14.40
CA SER A 213 -18.52 7.49 -13.40
C SER A 213 -19.24 7.53 -12.04
N SER A 214 -19.60 8.70 -11.55
CA SER A 214 -20.39 8.86 -10.31
C SER A 214 -21.78 8.23 -10.41
N SER A 215 -22.45 8.42 -11.56
CA SER A 215 -23.76 7.84 -11.80
C SER A 215 -23.71 6.32 -11.88
N ALA A 216 -22.71 5.77 -12.58
CA ALA A 216 -22.47 4.35 -12.68
C ALA A 216 -22.11 3.72 -11.33
N ALA A 217 -21.26 4.41 -10.51
CA ALA A 217 -20.92 3.96 -9.18
C ALA A 217 -22.15 3.85 -8.26
N ARG A 218 -23.03 4.88 -8.25
CA ARG A 218 -24.30 4.80 -7.50
C ARG A 218 -25.20 3.67 -7.98
N SER A 219 -25.33 3.51 -9.32
CA SER A 219 -26.11 2.39 -9.89
C SER A 219 -25.53 1.03 -9.50
N ALA A 220 -24.21 0.88 -9.45
CA ALA A 220 -23.55 -0.35 -9.01
C ALA A 220 -23.91 -0.67 -7.54
N ILE A 221 -23.86 0.34 -6.66
CA ILE A 221 -24.22 0.20 -5.25
C ILE A 221 -25.70 -0.14 -5.07
N ASP A 222 -26.59 0.50 -5.81
CA ASP A 222 -28.03 0.17 -5.83
C ASP A 222 -28.26 -1.31 -6.23
N ASN A 223 -27.36 -1.89 -7.01
CA ASN A 223 -27.36 -3.31 -7.37
C ASN A 223 -26.59 -4.21 -6.38
N GLY A 224 -26.14 -3.68 -5.26
CA GLY A 224 -25.46 -4.45 -4.21
C GLY A 224 -23.97 -4.71 -4.46
N VAL A 225 -23.34 -3.95 -5.35
CA VAL A 225 -21.91 -4.04 -5.64
C VAL A 225 -21.14 -3.11 -4.72
N PHE A 226 -20.08 -3.62 -4.08
CA PHE A 226 -19.17 -2.81 -3.27
C PHE A 226 -18.26 -1.99 -4.19
N VAL A 227 -18.40 -0.68 -4.18
CA VAL A 227 -17.56 0.24 -4.94
C VAL A 227 -16.55 0.90 -4.02
N ILE A 228 -15.26 0.64 -4.27
CA ILE A 228 -14.15 1.20 -3.48
C ILE A 228 -13.36 2.15 -4.39
N ALA A 229 -13.14 3.39 -3.94
CA ALA A 229 -12.46 4.41 -4.73
C ALA A 229 -11.34 5.11 -3.96
N ALA A 230 -10.34 5.56 -4.70
CA ALA A 230 -9.24 6.35 -4.17
C ALA A 230 -9.72 7.77 -3.78
N ALA A 231 -9.20 8.29 -2.66
CA ALA A 231 -9.52 9.65 -2.23
C ALA A 231 -8.89 10.74 -3.11
N GLY A 232 -7.77 10.41 -3.79
CA GLY A 232 -6.99 11.37 -4.57
C GLY A 232 -5.61 11.62 -3.96
N ASN A 233 -4.74 12.32 -4.70
CA ASN A 233 -3.32 12.43 -4.37
C ASN A 233 -2.82 13.90 -4.37
N ASP A 234 -3.66 14.86 -4.09
CA ASP A 234 -3.39 16.30 -4.12
C ASP A 234 -3.59 17.02 -2.76
N GLY A 235 -3.69 16.23 -1.66
CA GLY A 235 -3.91 16.75 -0.31
C GLY A 235 -2.84 17.70 0.22
N ASP A 236 -1.66 17.79 -0.43
CA ASP A 236 -0.62 18.78 -0.15
C ASP A 236 -0.77 20.06 -1.00
N GLU A 237 -1.72 20.10 -1.93
CA GLU A 237 -1.99 21.27 -2.77
C GLU A 237 -2.96 22.25 -2.09
N SER A 238 -2.79 23.53 -2.38
CA SER A 238 -3.66 24.59 -1.80
C SER A 238 -5.06 24.65 -2.43
N ASN A 239 -5.28 23.90 -3.49
CA ASN A 239 -6.52 23.78 -4.25
C ASN A 239 -7.17 22.39 -4.15
N ASP A 240 -6.76 21.60 -3.16
CA ASP A 240 -7.47 20.39 -2.78
C ASP A 240 -8.87 20.78 -2.29
N ASN A 241 -9.90 20.54 -3.12
CA ASN A 241 -11.25 21.01 -2.87
C ASN A 241 -12.14 19.93 -2.24
N ASP A 242 -11.80 18.67 -2.39
CA ASP A 242 -12.50 17.49 -1.85
C ASP A 242 -11.78 16.23 -2.32
N VAL A 243 -12.26 15.06 -1.88
CA VAL A 243 -11.85 13.77 -2.45
C VAL A 243 -12.27 13.65 -3.92
N ASP A 244 -11.48 12.92 -4.70
CA ASP A 244 -11.71 12.71 -6.12
C ASP A 244 -13.04 11.96 -6.41
N SER A 245 -13.65 12.27 -7.56
CA SER A 245 -14.81 11.51 -8.07
C SER A 245 -14.31 10.15 -8.65
N PRO A 246 -15.07 9.02 -8.42
CA PRO A 246 -16.37 8.93 -7.74
C PRO A 246 -16.26 8.71 -6.22
N GLY A 247 -15.09 8.80 -5.59
CA GLY A 247 -14.89 8.64 -4.14
C GLY A 247 -15.75 9.56 -3.29
N GLY A 248 -16.12 10.73 -3.83
CA GLY A 248 -17.01 11.69 -3.19
C GLY A 248 -18.47 11.30 -3.12
N GLU A 249 -18.91 10.22 -3.79
CA GLU A 249 -20.30 9.76 -3.75
C GLU A 249 -20.67 9.13 -2.40
N GLU A 250 -21.94 9.22 -2.01
CA GLU A 250 -22.43 8.89 -0.68
C GLU A 250 -22.03 7.50 -0.21
N ASP A 251 -22.39 6.47 -0.94
CA ASP A 251 -22.18 5.07 -0.53
C ASP A 251 -20.89 4.45 -1.07
N VAL A 252 -20.10 5.18 -1.86
CA VAL A 252 -18.77 4.74 -2.30
C VAL A 252 -17.84 4.71 -1.08
N ILE A 253 -17.08 3.62 -0.94
CA ILE A 253 -16.06 3.50 0.10
C ILE A 253 -14.80 4.22 -0.39
N CYS A 254 -14.60 5.45 0.09
CA CYS A 254 -13.47 6.30 -0.26
C CYS A 254 -12.29 6.04 0.68
N VAL A 255 -11.11 5.85 0.11
CA VAL A 255 -9.93 5.40 0.86
C VAL A 255 -8.77 6.38 0.75
N GLY A 256 -8.36 6.93 1.90
CA GLY A 256 -7.14 7.71 2.05
C GLY A 256 -5.91 6.82 2.33
N ALA A 257 -4.73 7.42 2.38
CA ALA A 257 -3.46 6.71 2.42
C ALA A 257 -2.60 7.01 3.66
N VAL A 258 -1.94 5.97 4.19
CA VAL A 258 -0.96 6.06 5.28
C VAL A 258 0.36 5.39 4.91
N ASP A 259 1.42 5.74 5.66
CA ASP A 259 2.71 5.04 5.64
C ASP A 259 2.66 3.73 6.48
N LYS A 260 3.75 2.98 6.51
CA LYS A 260 3.88 1.73 7.29
C LYS A 260 3.81 1.91 8.82
N ASN A 261 3.83 3.13 9.33
CA ASN A 261 3.68 3.44 10.76
C ASN A 261 2.27 3.96 11.09
N GLY A 262 1.37 3.97 10.11
CA GLY A 262 0.02 4.51 10.24
C GLY A 262 -0.04 6.05 10.22
N ASN A 263 1.05 6.74 9.85
CA ASN A 263 0.99 8.19 9.66
C ASN A 263 0.34 8.53 8.34
N LEU A 264 -0.49 9.57 8.33
CA LEU A 264 -1.14 10.05 7.12
C LEU A 264 -0.09 10.39 6.04
N TRP A 265 -0.30 9.88 4.81
CA TRP A 265 0.46 10.32 3.66
C TRP A 265 0.06 11.75 3.29
N VAL A 266 1.03 12.66 3.23
CA VAL A 266 0.79 14.11 3.07
C VAL A 266 -0.01 14.46 1.82
N LYS A 267 0.06 13.62 0.78
CA LYS A 267 -0.66 13.82 -0.49
C LYS A 267 -2.03 13.16 -0.53
N SER A 268 -2.44 12.42 0.50
CA SER A 268 -3.80 11.89 0.55
C SER A 268 -4.81 13.03 0.58
N SER A 269 -5.75 13.06 -0.38
CA SER A 269 -6.75 14.13 -0.47
C SER A 269 -7.70 14.15 0.73
N LYS A 270 -8.34 15.30 0.96
CA LYS A 270 -9.20 15.56 2.13
C LYS A 270 -10.65 15.62 1.73
N GLY A 271 -11.52 15.16 2.63
CA GLY A 271 -12.97 15.29 2.48
C GLY A 271 -13.58 16.40 3.33
N ASP A 272 -12.93 17.56 3.42
CA ASP A 272 -13.33 18.65 4.31
C ASP A 272 -14.55 19.45 3.81
N ASN A 273 -14.98 19.20 2.57
CA ASN A 273 -16.15 19.83 1.96
C ASN A 273 -16.79 18.90 0.90
N ASN A 274 -17.85 19.34 0.26
CA ASN A 274 -18.58 18.55 -0.74
C ASN A 274 -18.09 18.71 -2.18
N GLY A 275 -16.95 19.34 -2.41
CA GLY A 275 -16.37 19.58 -3.74
C GLY A 275 -17.19 20.49 -4.67
N ASN A 276 -18.36 20.97 -4.25
CA ASN A 276 -19.28 21.72 -5.11
C ASN A 276 -19.08 23.24 -5.00
N LEU A 277 -18.99 23.91 -6.14
CA LEU A 277 -18.99 25.38 -6.18
C LEU A 277 -20.37 25.99 -5.82
N TRP A 278 -21.44 25.23 -5.99
CA TRP A 278 -22.80 25.68 -5.66
C TRP A 278 -23.73 24.49 -5.32
N PRO A 279 -24.43 24.50 -4.18
CA PRO A 279 -24.23 25.46 -3.07
C PRO A 279 -22.79 25.34 -2.55
N ALA A 280 -22.18 26.52 -2.27
CA ALA A 280 -20.75 26.61 -1.99
C ALA A 280 -20.29 25.65 -0.91
N LEU A 281 -19.15 24.98 -1.16
CA LEU A 281 -18.26 24.26 -0.25
C LEU A 281 -18.88 24.01 1.16
N LEU A 282 -19.90 23.17 1.22
CA LEU A 282 -20.55 22.82 2.49
C LEU A 282 -19.80 21.62 3.11
N PRO A 283 -19.66 21.59 4.44
CA PRO A 283 -19.11 20.41 5.10
C PRO A 283 -20.00 19.20 4.86
N ARG A 284 -19.38 18.01 4.71
CA ARG A 284 -20.10 16.74 4.66
C ARG A 284 -20.67 16.38 6.04
N ASN A 285 -21.78 15.67 6.06
CA ASN A 285 -22.41 15.19 7.29
C ASN A 285 -22.38 13.66 7.32
N ASP A 286 -22.45 13.07 8.52
CA ASP A 286 -22.63 11.62 8.63
C ASP A 286 -23.95 11.19 7.95
N PRO A 287 -23.94 10.06 7.21
CA PRO A 287 -22.87 9.06 7.03
C PRO A 287 -21.89 9.36 5.88
N ASP A 288 -21.94 10.53 5.22
CA ASP A 288 -21.26 10.84 3.97
C ASP A 288 -19.94 11.59 4.14
N LYS A 289 -19.37 11.52 5.31
CA LYS A 289 -18.04 12.07 5.55
C LYS A 289 -16.96 11.24 4.85
N LYS A 290 -16.04 11.95 4.20
CA LYS A 290 -14.96 11.37 3.38
C LYS A 290 -13.57 11.76 3.92
N PRO A 291 -12.54 10.91 3.67
CA PRO A 291 -12.67 9.49 3.28
C PRO A 291 -13.33 8.69 4.41
N GLU A 292 -13.84 7.49 4.15
CA GLU A 292 -14.37 6.63 5.21
C GLU A 292 -13.24 6.13 6.11
N LEU A 293 -12.11 5.71 5.51
CA LEU A 293 -10.97 5.17 6.25
C LEU A 293 -9.68 5.42 5.48
N VAL A 294 -8.57 5.10 6.14
CA VAL A 294 -7.25 5.05 5.49
C VAL A 294 -6.71 3.62 5.48
N ALA A 295 -5.87 3.33 4.50
CA ALA A 295 -5.16 2.05 4.37
C ALA A 295 -3.72 2.29 3.88
N PRO A 296 -2.85 1.26 3.83
CA PRO A 296 -1.48 1.42 3.34
C PRO A 296 -1.42 2.02 1.94
N GLY A 297 -0.69 3.14 1.77
CA GLY A 297 -0.61 3.82 0.48
C GLY A 297 0.68 4.60 0.25
N GLU A 298 1.60 4.70 1.22
CA GLU A 298 2.91 5.31 1.01
C GLU A 298 4.02 4.26 1.02
N LYS A 299 4.79 4.20 -0.08
CA LYS A 299 5.89 3.23 -0.27
C LYS A 299 5.45 1.78 -0.11
N VAL A 300 4.31 1.45 -0.70
CA VAL A 300 3.78 0.10 -0.73
C VAL A 300 4.58 -0.74 -1.72
N PRO A 301 5.05 -1.96 -1.34
CA PRO A 301 5.63 -2.92 -2.26
C PRO A 301 4.62 -3.34 -3.33
N ILE A 302 5.03 -3.30 -4.59
CA ILE A 302 4.18 -3.62 -5.74
C ILE A 302 4.92 -4.49 -6.76
N ILE A 303 4.16 -5.21 -7.58
CA ILE A 303 4.63 -5.76 -8.84
C ILE A 303 4.62 -4.66 -9.90
N MET A 304 5.56 -4.73 -10.85
CA MET A 304 5.75 -3.72 -11.89
C MET A 304 5.82 -4.40 -13.26
N ILE A 305 5.34 -3.71 -14.28
CA ILE A 305 5.56 -4.18 -15.65
C ILE A 305 6.98 -3.82 -16.09
N ASP A 306 7.55 -4.66 -16.96
CA ASP A 306 8.83 -4.38 -17.58
C ASP A 306 8.78 -3.05 -18.36
N ASN A 307 9.71 -2.15 -18.05
CA ASN A 307 9.79 -0.87 -18.73
C ASN A 307 10.71 -0.98 -19.96
N PRO A 308 10.17 -0.99 -21.18
CA PRO A 308 10.98 -1.17 -22.40
C PRO A 308 11.98 -0.03 -22.65
N ASN A 309 11.97 1.03 -21.86
CA ASN A 309 12.89 2.17 -21.96
C ASN A 309 14.09 2.09 -21.01
N THR A 310 14.12 1.09 -20.12
CA THR A 310 15.25 0.80 -19.23
C THR A 310 15.91 -0.51 -19.65
N SER A 311 17.22 -0.63 -19.44
CA SER A 311 17.95 -1.89 -19.68
C SER A 311 17.88 -2.84 -18.48
N GLU A 312 17.19 -2.43 -17.42
CA GLU A 312 17.01 -3.19 -16.18
C GLU A 312 15.57 -3.64 -16.11
N VAL A 313 15.35 -4.93 -15.91
CA VAL A 313 14.04 -5.52 -15.69
C VAL A 313 13.73 -5.36 -14.20
N GLU A 314 12.90 -4.40 -13.86
CA GLU A 314 12.42 -4.21 -12.49
C GLU A 314 10.97 -4.72 -12.40
N GLU A 315 10.83 -5.98 -12.00
CA GLU A 315 9.52 -6.61 -11.86
C GLU A 315 8.82 -6.26 -10.53
N TYR A 316 9.55 -5.68 -9.58
CA TYR A 316 9.07 -5.34 -8.25
C TYR A 316 9.63 -3.99 -7.80
N GLY A 317 8.84 -3.23 -7.07
CA GLY A 317 9.23 -1.91 -6.59
C GLY A 317 8.31 -1.35 -5.52
N PHE A 318 8.31 -0.03 -5.40
CA PHE A 318 7.45 0.68 -4.46
C PHE A 318 6.53 1.66 -5.21
N SER A 319 5.30 1.78 -4.73
CA SER A 319 4.37 2.82 -5.18
C SER A 319 3.86 3.64 -3.99
N SER A 320 3.43 4.88 -4.28
CA SER A 320 2.71 5.71 -3.31
C SER A 320 1.48 6.31 -3.98
N GLY A 321 0.33 6.17 -3.35
CA GLY A 321 -0.94 6.68 -3.81
C GLY A 321 -2.12 6.10 -3.03
N THR A 322 -3.22 6.82 -2.97
CA THR A 322 -4.49 6.32 -2.45
C THR A 322 -5.03 5.14 -3.28
N SER A 323 -4.53 4.97 -4.51
CA SER A 323 -4.74 3.79 -5.36
C SER A 323 -4.33 2.48 -4.67
N ALA A 324 -3.15 2.43 -4.06
CA ALA A 324 -2.69 1.26 -3.32
C ALA A 324 -3.59 0.99 -2.10
N ALA A 325 -3.98 2.05 -1.38
CA ALA A 325 -4.89 1.95 -0.24
C ALA A 325 -6.26 1.37 -0.66
N THR A 326 -6.79 1.80 -1.81
CA THR A 326 -8.02 1.26 -2.41
C THR A 326 -7.91 -0.24 -2.69
N ALA A 327 -6.78 -0.69 -3.25
CA ALA A 327 -6.53 -2.10 -3.50
C ALA A 327 -6.50 -2.93 -2.20
N PHE A 328 -5.91 -2.40 -1.11
CA PHE A 328 -5.93 -3.05 0.20
C PHE A 328 -7.35 -3.22 0.74
N VAL A 329 -8.19 -2.20 0.66
CA VAL A 329 -9.60 -2.28 1.12
C VAL A 329 -10.41 -3.22 0.23
N SER A 330 -10.20 -3.19 -1.09
CA SER A 330 -10.85 -4.12 -2.02
C SER A 330 -10.53 -5.59 -1.69
N GLY A 331 -9.25 -5.88 -1.40
CA GLY A 331 -8.83 -7.19 -0.93
C GLY A 331 -9.44 -7.59 0.42
N ALA A 332 -9.53 -6.64 1.37
CA ALA A 332 -10.13 -6.87 2.68
C ALA A 332 -11.63 -7.24 2.58
N ILE A 333 -12.38 -6.52 1.74
CA ILE A 333 -13.79 -6.83 1.46
C ILE A 333 -13.91 -8.20 0.75
N ALA A 334 -12.97 -8.55 -0.14
CA ALA A 334 -12.97 -9.87 -0.76
C ALA A 334 -12.78 -11.00 0.27
N LEU A 335 -11.94 -10.83 1.29
CA LEU A 335 -11.84 -11.80 2.40
C LEU A 335 -13.13 -11.88 3.22
N LEU A 336 -13.79 -10.74 3.45
CA LEU A 336 -15.08 -10.69 4.13
C LEU A 336 -16.15 -11.47 3.35
N LEU A 337 -16.26 -11.25 2.05
CA LEU A 337 -17.26 -11.91 1.21
C LEU A 337 -16.96 -13.40 0.98
N ASP A 338 -15.69 -13.82 1.02
CA ASP A 338 -15.31 -15.25 1.08
C ASP A 338 -15.86 -15.91 2.36
N ALA A 339 -15.73 -15.24 3.50
CA ALA A 339 -16.27 -15.72 4.78
C ALA A 339 -17.80 -15.57 4.89
N ARG A 340 -18.38 -14.59 4.22
CA ARG A 340 -19.81 -14.22 4.25
C ARG A 340 -20.40 -14.16 2.82
N PRO A 341 -20.49 -15.32 2.11
CA PRO A 341 -21.04 -15.34 0.76
C PRO A 341 -22.53 -14.94 0.70
N ASP A 342 -23.21 -14.89 1.82
CA ASP A 342 -24.58 -14.38 1.91
C ASP A 342 -24.67 -12.85 1.70
N LEU A 343 -23.55 -12.10 1.82
CA LEU A 343 -23.45 -10.66 1.60
C LEU A 343 -23.02 -10.30 0.18
N GLN A 344 -22.64 -11.26 -0.67
CA GLN A 344 -22.31 -11.04 -2.08
C GLN A 344 -23.51 -10.44 -2.83
N GLN A 345 -23.26 -9.85 -4.01
CA GLN A 345 -24.29 -9.16 -4.80
C GLN A 345 -25.58 -9.97 -4.95
N ASP A 346 -25.46 -11.25 -5.27
CA ASP A 346 -26.58 -12.20 -5.45
C ASP A 346 -26.86 -13.07 -4.20
N GLY A 347 -26.19 -12.78 -3.09
CA GLY A 347 -26.32 -13.49 -1.83
C GLY A 347 -27.67 -13.25 -1.14
N ALA A 348 -28.02 -14.13 -0.21
CA ALA A 348 -29.31 -14.10 0.47
C ALA A 348 -29.55 -12.82 1.31
N ASN A 349 -28.46 -12.20 1.79
CA ASN A 349 -28.45 -10.94 2.54
C ASN A 349 -27.66 -9.84 1.77
N GLY A 350 -27.47 -10.00 0.46
CA GLY A 350 -26.79 -9.07 -0.41
C GLY A 350 -27.62 -7.80 -0.70
N GLY A 351 -27.20 -7.08 -1.73
CA GLY A 351 -27.85 -5.83 -2.14
C GLY A 351 -27.31 -4.61 -1.42
N GLN A 352 -27.90 -3.44 -1.64
CA GLN A 352 -27.46 -2.16 -1.11
C GLN A 352 -27.29 -2.20 0.43
N SER A 353 -28.20 -2.87 1.15
CA SER A 353 -28.12 -2.98 2.61
C SER A 353 -26.83 -3.68 3.09
N ALA A 354 -26.31 -4.66 2.34
CA ALA A 354 -25.04 -5.31 2.67
C ALA A 354 -23.86 -4.35 2.47
N VAL A 355 -23.92 -3.50 1.45
CA VAL A 355 -22.91 -2.46 1.21
C VAL A 355 -22.89 -1.45 2.35
N GLU A 356 -24.06 -0.92 2.73
CA GLU A 356 -24.22 0.04 3.84
C GLU A 356 -23.76 -0.55 5.18
N GLU A 357 -24.14 -1.80 5.49
CA GLU A 357 -23.74 -2.49 6.72
C GLU A 357 -22.23 -2.74 6.76
N THR A 358 -21.64 -3.20 5.66
CA THR A 358 -20.19 -3.43 5.57
C THR A 358 -19.40 -2.11 5.66
N LYS A 359 -19.89 -1.05 5.02
CA LYS A 359 -19.31 0.30 5.15
C LYS A 359 -19.33 0.75 6.62
N GLN A 360 -20.42 0.48 7.35
CA GLN A 360 -20.51 0.78 8.78
C GLN A 360 -19.50 -0.05 9.59
N TRP A 361 -19.35 -1.36 9.31
CA TRP A 361 -18.33 -2.20 9.99
C TRP A 361 -16.91 -1.71 9.74
N LEU A 362 -16.58 -1.31 8.50
CA LEU A 362 -15.29 -0.72 8.18
C LEU A 362 -15.01 0.53 9.01
N MET A 363 -15.99 1.43 9.14
CA MET A 363 -15.86 2.64 9.96
C MET A 363 -15.73 2.34 11.45
N ASP A 364 -16.55 1.44 11.98
CA ASP A 364 -16.59 1.10 13.40
C ASP A 364 -15.36 0.33 13.89
N THR A 365 -14.74 -0.45 13.00
CA THR A 365 -13.57 -1.28 13.32
C THR A 365 -12.24 -0.65 12.95
N SER A 366 -12.25 0.46 12.22
CA SER A 366 -11.05 1.20 11.88
C SER A 366 -10.33 1.73 13.12
N HIS A 367 -9.00 1.63 13.14
CA HIS A 367 -8.20 2.08 14.28
C HIS A 367 -7.95 3.60 14.19
N PRO A 368 -8.55 4.41 15.08
CA PRO A 368 -8.37 5.86 15.06
C PRO A 368 -6.93 6.24 15.39
N LYS A 369 -6.44 7.36 14.84
CA LYS A 369 -5.15 7.91 15.24
C LYS A 369 -5.19 8.46 16.67
N ASP A 370 -4.03 8.59 17.31
CA ASP A 370 -3.92 9.11 18.66
C ASP A 370 -4.63 10.47 18.82
N GLY A 371 -5.57 10.52 19.77
CA GLY A 371 -6.36 11.73 20.07
C GLY A 371 -7.52 12.00 19.12
N GLN A 372 -7.77 11.16 18.12
CA GLN A 372 -8.93 11.28 17.24
C GLN A 372 -10.23 10.97 17.99
N SER A 373 -11.26 11.76 17.76
CA SER A 373 -12.61 11.54 18.26
C SER A 373 -13.62 11.70 17.12
N GLY A 374 -14.14 10.57 16.64
CA GLY A 374 -15.01 10.53 15.48
C GLY A 374 -14.25 10.67 14.16
N HIS A 375 -14.92 11.14 13.11
CA HIS A 375 -14.34 11.31 11.79
C HIS A 375 -13.29 12.43 11.74
N ASP A 376 -12.24 12.24 10.97
CA ASP A 376 -11.21 13.23 10.62
C ASP A 376 -11.17 13.38 9.09
N ASP A 377 -11.17 14.60 8.57
CA ASP A 377 -11.32 14.87 7.13
C ASP A 377 -10.15 14.33 6.27
N HIS A 378 -9.04 13.93 6.88
CA HIS A 378 -7.90 13.28 6.21
C HIS A 378 -7.77 11.79 6.53
N TYR A 379 -8.11 11.39 7.78
CA TYR A 379 -7.87 10.04 8.29
C TYR A 379 -9.12 9.17 8.30
N GLY A 380 -10.25 9.76 7.93
CA GLY A 380 -11.54 9.08 8.00
C GLY A 380 -11.91 8.70 9.43
N TYR A 381 -12.54 7.55 9.61
CA TYR A 381 -12.82 6.99 10.93
C TYR A 381 -11.60 6.26 11.53
N GLY A 382 -10.59 5.95 10.72
CA GLY A 382 -9.36 5.32 11.17
C GLY A 382 -8.66 4.48 10.11
N LEU A 383 -7.66 3.74 10.55
CA LEU A 383 -6.87 2.83 9.73
C LEU A 383 -7.56 1.46 9.65
N LEU A 384 -7.67 0.90 8.45
CA LEU A 384 -8.17 -0.45 8.16
C LEU A 384 -7.61 -1.49 9.14
N GLN A 385 -8.50 -2.33 9.71
CA GLN A 385 -8.17 -3.46 10.55
C GLN A 385 -8.94 -4.70 10.07
N ILE A 386 -8.30 -5.54 9.26
CA ILE A 386 -8.97 -6.64 8.56
C ILE A 386 -9.54 -7.66 9.54
N ARG A 387 -8.76 -8.08 10.56
CA ARG A 387 -9.26 -9.01 11.57
C ARG A 387 -10.48 -8.46 12.30
N ALA A 388 -10.42 -7.21 12.75
CA ALA A 388 -11.53 -6.59 13.47
C ALA A 388 -12.79 -6.45 12.58
N LEU A 389 -12.62 -6.18 11.27
CA LEU A 389 -13.69 -6.20 10.29
C LEU A 389 -14.37 -7.57 10.20
N LEU A 390 -13.59 -8.64 10.10
CA LEU A 390 -14.10 -10.01 10.03
C LEU A 390 -14.84 -10.40 11.32
N GLU A 391 -14.26 -10.10 12.48
CA GLU A 391 -14.88 -10.33 13.79
C GLU A 391 -16.22 -9.57 13.94
N SER A 392 -16.32 -8.33 13.43
CA SER A 392 -17.55 -7.52 13.44
C SER A 392 -18.65 -8.13 12.57
N ALA A 393 -18.28 -8.81 11.49
CA ALA A 393 -19.20 -9.56 10.64
C ALA A 393 -19.61 -10.93 11.19
N GLY A 394 -19.17 -11.27 12.38
CA GLY A 394 -19.52 -12.51 13.07
C GLY A 394 -18.68 -13.72 12.71
N ILE A 395 -17.43 -13.48 12.27
CA ILE A 395 -16.45 -14.49 11.86
C ILE A 395 -15.48 -14.76 13.01
#